data_ac2290ef46bb179abf0de4aa77cb7a05
#
_entry.id   ac2290ef46bb179abf0de4aa77cb7a05
#
_cell.length_a   1.000
_cell.length_b   1.000
_cell.length_c   1.000
_cell.angle_alpha   90.00
_cell.angle_beta   90.00
_cell.angle_gamma   90.00
#
_symmetry.space_group_name_H-M   'P 1'
#
loop_
_entity.id
_entity.type
_entity.pdbx_description
1 polymer ?
#
loop_
_entity_poly.entity_id
_entity_poly.type
_entity_poly.pdbx_seq_one_letter_code
_entity_poly.pdbx_strand_id
1 'polypeptide(L)'
;MLDRRESAVNAVIAMAKGTAAVAIGAAALMGQSVQGAPAAAFPDPSRVAKLSSAFEDVDRTFRAYADREHIPGAVWGIVIDGRLAHVGVTGYRDVAAKSPVDSGTIFRIASMTKSFTALAILKLRDEGKLSLDDPAEKWVPELARLRYPTTDSPKITIRHLMSHAEGFPEDNPWGDQQLAVTDEQMSRMMREGIPFSNAPGVAYEYSNYGFAILGRIVTKASGMPYRRYISQTILRPLGMTSTTLEPRDVPAGRIAQGYRWEDEQWKLEPQLPDGAFGSMGGMLTSARDLGVYVGMYLSAWPPHDGPETGPVKRSSMREMQQVQRPRPASVTRASNGALQLYNGGYAFGLGVSGDCNFAHIVAHSGGLPGFGSLMRWLPEYGVGIIAFGNRTYTNWAGPASDAFAIMLKTGGLVPRIPQPSAVLTARREAVSRLVMQWDDRLADSLAAVNLFLDRSRDRRKAEIEKLRAEVGPCRAGTGFDVVENALRGQWTMPCDRGALRVSITLAPTAPA
;
A
#
# COMPACT_ATOMS: atom_id res chain seq x y z
N MET A 1 -5.65 43.26 -2.21
CA MET A 1 -6.58 43.38 -1.07
C MET A 1 -6.72 42.00 -0.47
N LEU A 2 -5.87 41.67 0.50
CA LEU A 2 -5.89 40.38 1.22
C LEU A 2 -7.05 40.43 2.23
N ASP A 3 -7.90 39.44 2.15
CA ASP A 3 -9.09 39.29 2.96
C ASP A 3 -8.70 39.04 4.43
N ARG A 4 -8.98 40.03 5.30
CA ARG A 4 -8.63 40.04 6.73
C ARG A 4 -9.57 39.21 7.61
N ARG A 5 -10.20 38.16 7.09
CA ARG A 5 -11.21 37.38 7.82
C ARG A 5 -10.77 36.03 8.35
N GLU A 6 -9.48 35.66 8.26
CA GLU A 6 -8.95 34.42 8.81
C GLU A 6 -8.05 34.67 10.03
N SER A 7 -8.64 35.05 11.15
CA SER A 7 -7.95 34.99 12.43
C SER A 7 -8.15 33.60 13.04
N ALA A 8 -7.18 32.69 12.82
CA ALA A 8 -7.15 31.40 13.47
C ALA A 8 -6.59 31.54 14.89
N VAL A 9 -7.36 31.17 15.89
CA VAL A 9 -6.87 30.99 17.26
C VAL A 9 -6.26 29.58 17.37
N ASN A 10 -4.93 29.48 17.37
CA ASN A 10 -4.22 28.25 17.61
C ASN A 10 -4.07 28.05 19.12
N ALA A 11 -4.84 27.13 19.72
CA ALA A 11 -4.69 26.73 21.11
C ALA A 11 -3.90 25.42 21.17
N VAL A 12 -2.67 25.46 21.68
CA VAL A 12 -1.84 24.29 22.00
C VAL A 12 -2.03 24.00 23.48
N ILE A 13 -2.49 22.80 23.84
CA ILE A 13 -2.87 22.46 25.20
C ILE A 13 -2.15 21.17 25.67
N ALA A 14 -1.42 21.21 26.78
CA ALA A 14 -0.90 20.06 27.52
C ALA A 14 -1.11 20.21 29.03
N MET A 15 -1.15 19.10 29.75
CA MET A 15 -1.43 19.04 31.17
C MET A 15 -0.20 19.26 32.04
N ALA A 16 -0.40 19.92 33.16
CA ALA A 16 0.53 19.95 34.30
C ALA A 16 0.06 19.01 35.42
N LYS A 17 1.03 18.44 36.12
CA LYS A 17 0.85 17.57 37.30
C LYS A 17 0.27 18.37 38.48
N GLY A 18 -0.79 17.87 39.08
CA GLY A 18 -1.27 18.30 40.38
C GLY A 18 -1.37 17.11 41.32
N THR A 19 -0.55 17.08 42.37
CA THR A 19 -0.65 16.16 43.52
C THR A 19 -1.71 16.66 44.49
N ALA A 20 -2.70 15.82 44.82
CA ALA A 20 -3.17 15.50 46.15
C ALA A 20 -4.58 14.91 46.16
N ALA A 21 -4.64 13.74 46.67
CA ALA A 21 -5.67 12.96 47.29
C ALA A 21 -7.11 13.54 47.37
N VAL A 22 -8.05 12.96 46.58
CA VAL A 22 -9.33 12.43 47.13
C VAL A 22 -9.55 11.09 46.43
N ALA A 23 -9.39 10.01 47.13
CA ALA A 23 -9.79 8.68 46.73
C ALA A 23 -11.31 8.61 46.78
N ILE A 24 -11.90 8.15 45.69
CA ILE A 24 -13.10 7.36 45.47
C ILE A 24 -13.70 7.79 44.10
N GLY A 25 -13.51 6.98 43.09
CA GLY A 25 -14.16 7.13 41.80
C GLY A 25 -13.28 7.44 40.59
N ALA A 26 -11.96 7.62 40.74
CA ALA A 26 -11.04 7.94 39.63
C ALA A 26 -10.29 6.73 39.05
N ALA A 27 -10.59 5.51 39.47
CA ALA A 27 -9.85 4.31 39.05
C ALA A 27 -10.19 3.84 37.60
N ALA A 28 -11.20 4.40 36.95
CA ALA A 28 -11.59 4.01 35.58
C ALA A 28 -11.02 4.93 34.47
N LEU A 29 -10.37 6.05 34.82
CA LEU A 29 -9.80 6.99 33.84
C LEU A 29 -8.25 6.97 33.79
N MET A 30 -7.59 6.22 34.65
CA MET A 30 -6.12 6.17 34.73
C MET A 30 -5.47 5.14 33.82
N GLY A 31 -6.20 4.54 32.89
CA GLY A 31 -5.66 3.49 32.01
C GLY A 31 -5.88 3.73 30.51
N GLN A 32 -6.43 4.85 30.11
CA GLN A 32 -6.52 5.16 28.70
C GLN A 32 -5.21 5.81 28.24
N SER A 33 -4.18 4.95 28.08
CA SER A 33 -3.11 5.21 27.13
C SER A 33 -3.74 5.61 25.80
N VAL A 34 -2.99 6.32 24.94
CA VAL A 34 -3.34 6.60 23.53
C VAL A 34 -3.61 5.32 22.72
N GLN A 35 -3.59 4.15 23.35
CA GLN A 35 -4.05 2.85 22.87
C GLN A 35 -5.56 2.94 22.60
N GLY A 36 -5.92 2.85 21.32
CA GLY A 36 -7.31 2.84 20.89
C GLY A 36 -7.76 4.10 20.15
N ALA A 37 -6.87 4.72 19.35
CA ALA A 37 -7.34 5.66 18.34
C ALA A 37 -8.31 4.90 17.40
N PRO A 38 -9.56 5.38 17.23
CA PRO A 38 -10.50 4.71 16.34
C PRO A 38 -9.91 4.59 14.93
N ALA A 39 -10.16 3.47 14.25
CA ALA A 39 -9.70 3.30 12.88
C ALA A 39 -10.35 4.37 11.98
N ALA A 40 -9.58 4.86 11.00
CA ALA A 40 -10.12 5.77 9.99
C ALA A 40 -11.28 5.09 9.23
N ALA A 41 -12.35 5.81 8.99
CA ALA A 41 -13.59 5.30 8.44
C ALA A 41 -14.02 6.04 7.17
N PHE A 42 -14.85 5.38 6.37
CA PHE A 42 -15.52 6.04 5.25
C PHE A 42 -16.78 6.75 5.75
N PRO A 43 -16.95 8.05 5.45
CA PRO A 43 -18.09 8.81 5.96
C PRO A 43 -19.40 8.53 5.23
N ASP A 44 -19.33 8.07 3.98
CA ASP A 44 -20.51 7.87 3.12
C ASP A 44 -20.99 6.41 3.11
N PRO A 45 -22.16 6.11 3.70
CA PRO A 45 -22.72 4.76 3.68
C PRO A 45 -23.14 4.28 2.28
N SER A 46 -23.37 5.19 1.34
CA SER A 46 -23.70 4.87 -0.06
C SER A 46 -22.48 4.64 -0.94
N ARG A 47 -21.26 4.77 -0.39
CA ARG A 47 -19.98 4.70 -1.11
C ARG A 47 -19.87 3.47 -2.01
N VAL A 48 -20.17 2.29 -1.51
CA VAL A 48 -20.05 1.05 -2.29
C VAL A 48 -21.03 1.05 -3.48
N ALA A 49 -22.26 1.50 -3.30
CA ALA A 49 -23.24 1.62 -4.38
C ALA A 49 -22.79 2.63 -5.45
N LYS A 50 -22.23 3.78 -5.04
CA LYS A 50 -21.66 4.76 -5.95
C LYS A 50 -20.50 4.17 -6.76
N LEU A 51 -19.55 3.47 -6.12
CA LEU A 51 -18.46 2.80 -6.82
C LEU A 51 -18.96 1.73 -7.79
N SER A 52 -20.00 0.97 -7.40
CA SER A 52 -20.57 -0.09 -8.24
C SER A 52 -21.23 0.43 -9.49
N SER A 53 -21.74 1.66 -9.49
CA SER A 53 -22.33 2.28 -10.70
C SER A 53 -21.29 2.51 -11.82
N ALA A 54 -20.00 2.44 -11.52
CA ALA A 54 -18.92 2.58 -12.49
C ALA A 54 -18.53 1.26 -13.19
N PHE A 55 -19.01 0.10 -12.75
CA PHE A 55 -18.52 -1.20 -13.22
C PHE A 55 -18.67 -1.41 -14.71
N GLU A 56 -19.79 -1.01 -15.28
CA GLU A 56 -20.03 -1.14 -16.72
C GLU A 56 -19.07 -0.26 -17.56
N ASP A 57 -18.79 0.95 -17.11
CA ASP A 57 -17.85 1.85 -17.77
C ASP A 57 -16.41 1.33 -17.69
N VAL A 58 -16.04 0.76 -16.54
CA VAL A 58 -14.76 0.07 -16.36
C VAL A 58 -14.68 -1.12 -17.30
N ASP A 59 -15.72 -1.94 -17.39
CA ASP A 59 -15.78 -3.09 -18.30
C ASP A 59 -15.58 -2.67 -19.77
N ARG A 60 -16.26 -1.60 -20.21
CA ARG A 60 -16.06 -1.06 -21.57
C ARG A 60 -14.61 -0.65 -21.82
N THR A 61 -13.99 0.00 -20.83
CA THR A 61 -12.60 0.44 -20.93
C THR A 61 -11.63 -0.74 -21.10
N PHE A 62 -11.80 -1.78 -20.29
CA PHE A 62 -10.93 -2.96 -20.36
C PHE A 62 -11.15 -3.77 -21.64
N ARG A 63 -12.42 -3.95 -22.11
CA ARG A 63 -12.72 -4.63 -23.37
C ARG A 63 -12.12 -3.87 -24.55
N ALA A 64 -12.37 -2.57 -24.65
CA ALA A 64 -11.82 -1.74 -25.74
C ALA A 64 -10.29 -1.76 -25.77
N TYR A 65 -9.64 -1.81 -24.59
CA TYR A 65 -8.20 -1.98 -24.50
C TYR A 65 -7.76 -3.35 -25.00
N ALA A 66 -8.43 -4.43 -24.56
CA ALA A 66 -8.11 -5.78 -24.98
C ALA A 66 -8.23 -5.97 -26.50
N ASP A 67 -9.28 -5.43 -27.10
CA ASP A 67 -9.52 -5.46 -28.55
C ASP A 67 -8.42 -4.70 -29.32
N ARG A 68 -8.13 -3.47 -28.90
CA ARG A 68 -7.11 -2.61 -29.53
C ARG A 68 -5.71 -3.22 -29.47
N GLU A 69 -5.38 -3.85 -28.35
CA GLU A 69 -4.07 -4.47 -28.12
C GLU A 69 -4.02 -5.94 -28.59
N HIS A 70 -5.02 -6.45 -29.27
CA HIS A 70 -5.09 -7.84 -29.74
C HIS A 70 -4.81 -8.87 -28.60
N ILE A 71 -5.43 -8.68 -27.43
CA ILE A 71 -5.31 -9.59 -26.31
C ILE A 71 -6.32 -10.72 -26.50
N PRO A 72 -5.89 -11.99 -26.67
CA PRO A 72 -6.83 -13.07 -27.00
C PRO A 72 -7.87 -13.32 -25.92
N GLY A 73 -7.46 -13.19 -24.66
CA GLY A 73 -8.32 -13.36 -23.50
C GLY A 73 -7.85 -12.57 -22.30
N ALA A 74 -8.79 -12.00 -21.57
CA ALA A 74 -8.49 -11.19 -20.40
C ALA A 74 -9.53 -11.36 -19.29
N VAL A 75 -9.08 -11.12 -18.06
CA VAL A 75 -9.92 -10.98 -16.87
C VAL A 75 -9.43 -9.79 -16.05
N TRP A 76 -10.37 -9.03 -15.50
CA TRP A 76 -10.08 -7.95 -14.54
C TRP A 76 -11.03 -8.02 -13.37
N GLY A 77 -10.64 -7.44 -12.25
CA GLY A 77 -11.47 -7.40 -11.06
C GLY A 77 -11.30 -6.10 -10.30
N ILE A 78 -12.37 -5.70 -9.60
CA ILE A 78 -12.42 -4.56 -8.71
C ILE A 78 -12.58 -5.08 -7.28
N VAL A 79 -11.64 -4.74 -6.42
CA VAL A 79 -11.65 -5.07 -4.99
C VAL A 79 -12.11 -3.83 -4.23
N ILE A 80 -13.15 -3.95 -3.40
CA ILE A 80 -13.67 -2.89 -2.54
C ILE A 80 -13.73 -3.42 -1.11
N ASP A 81 -13.12 -2.69 -0.18
CA ASP A 81 -13.10 -3.00 1.26
C ASP A 81 -12.72 -4.46 1.55
N GLY A 82 -11.67 -4.93 0.85
CA GLY A 82 -11.11 -6.26 1.02
C GLY A 82 -11.86 -7.39 0.30
N ARG A 83 -12.89 -7.10 -0.48
CA ARG A 83 -13.69 -8.08 -1.22
C ARG A 83 -13.62 -7.84 -2.72
N LEU A 84 -13.51 -8.91 -3.50
CA LEU A 84 -13.67 -8.86 -4.95
C LEU A 84 -15.14 -8.55 -5.26
N ALA A 85 -15.42 -7.28 -5.58
CA ALA A 85 -16.77 -6.76 -5.76
C ALA A 85 -17.27 -6.93 -7.20
N HIS A 86 -16.35 -7.00 -8.18
CA HIS A 86 -16.69 -7.16 -9.59
C HIS A 86 -15.61 -7.94 -10.34
N VAL A 87 -16.02 -8.69 -11.35
CA VAL A 87 -15.15 -9.40 -12.30
C VAL A 87 -15.69 -9.24 -13.70
N GLY A 88 -14.88 -8.67 -14.58
CA GLY A 88 -15.13 -8.63 -16.01
C GLY A 88 -14.21 -9.60 -16.76
N VAL A 89 -14.67 -10.12 -17.87
CA VAL A 89 -13.93 -11.07 -18.72
C VAL A 89 -14.16 -10.75 -20.20
N THR A 90 -13.20 -11.15 -21.05
CA THR A 90 -13.36 -11.12 -22.50
C THR A 90 -12.50 -12.18 -23.18
N GLY A 91 -12.89 -12.59 -24.38
CA GLY A 91 -12.09 -13.43 -25.28
C GLY A 91 -11.87 -14.88 -24.81
N TYR A 92 -10.77 -15.47 -25.25
CA TYR A 92 -10.48 -16.89 -25.13
C TYR A 92 -9.23 -17.18 -24.32
N ARG A 93 -9.32 -18.12 -23.38
CA ARG A 93 -8.14 -18.71 -22.70
C ARG A 93 -7.35 -19.66 -23.60
N ASP A 94 -8.01 -20.21 -24.63
CA ASP A 94 -7.43 -21.01 -25.69
C ASP A 94 -8.11 -20.62 -27.02
N VAL A 95 -7.35 -19.99 -27.91
CA VAL A 95 -7.84 -19.48 -29.19
C VAL A 95 -8.20 -20.64 -30.14
N ALA A 96 -7.35 -21.66 -30.19
CA ALA A 96 -7.54 -22.80 -31.10
C ALA A 96 -8.77 -23.64 -30.73
N ALA A 97 -8.96 -23.89 -29.44
CA ALA A 97 -10.13 -24.61 -28.93
C ALA A 97 -11.37 -23.69 -28.76
N LYS A 98 -11.26 -22.39 -29.00
CA LYS A 98 -12.30 -21.39 -28.74
C LYS A 98 -12.87 -21.45 -27.31
N SER A 99 -12.02 -21.82 -26.34
CA SER A 99 -12.41 -21.92 -24.95
C SER A 99 -12.48 -20.55 -24.32
N PRO A 100 -13.64 -20.06 -23.85
CA PRO A 100 -13.78 -18.70 -23.34
C PRO A 100 -13.04 -18.51 -22.00
N VAL A 101 -12.60 -17.29 -21.74
CA VAL A 101 -12.16 -16.87 -20.41
C VAL A 101 -13.36 -16.82 -19.46
N ASP A 102 -13.18 -17.26 -18.23
CA ASP A 102 -14.14 -17.09 -17.13
C ASP A 102 -13.40 -16.61 -15.84
N SER A 103 -14.14 -16.29 -14.79
CA SER A 103 -13.60 -15.80 -13.52
C SER A 103 -12.67 -16.79 -12.79
N GLY A 104 -12.73 -18.08 -13.14
CA GLY A 104 -11.88 -19.13 -12.60
C GLY A 104 -10.73 -19.51 -13.53
N THR A 105 -10.57 -18.85 -14.67
CA THR A 105 -9.42 -19.05 -15.57
C THR A 105 -8.13 -18.64 -14.86
N ILE A 106 -7.10 -19.47 -14.99
CA ILE A 106 -5.82 -19.28 -14.30
C ILE A 106 -4.80 -18.72 -15.29
N PHE A 107 -4.17 -17.62 -14.89
CA PHE A 107 -3.14 -16.92 -15.66
C PHE A 107 -1.81 -16.94 -14.94
N ARG A 108 -0.70 -16.88 -15.68
CA ARG A 108 0.59 -16.51 -15.11
C ARG A 108 0.60 -15.03 -14.73
N ILE A 109 1.08 -14.75 -13.53
CA ILE A 109 1.14 -13.37 -13.02
C ILE A 109 2.54 -12.78 -13.01
N ALA A 110 3.51 -13.54 -13.50
CA ALA A 110 4.88 -13.07 -13.68
C ALA A 110 5.42 -12.37 -12.43
N SER A 111 6.03 -11.21 -12.60
CA SER A 111 6.72 -10.47 -11.54
C SER A 111 5.86 -10.06 -10.34
N MET A 112 4.53 -10.14 -10.40
CA MET A 112 3.71 -9.98 -9.19
C MET A 112 4.04 -11.06 -8.14
N THR A 113 4.64 -12.20 -8.54
CA THR A 113 5.21 -13.23 -7.65
C THR A 113 6.20 -12.63 -6.64
N LYS A 114 6.92 -11.58 -6.99
CA LYS A 114 7.90 -10.93 -6.11
C LYS A 114 7.29 -10.44 -4.80
N SER A 115 6.06 -9.97 -4.82
CA SER A 115 5.37 -9.55 -3.59
C SER A 115 5.14 -10.72 -2.63
N PHE A 116 4.83 -11.91 -3.14
CA PHE A 116 4.69 -13.12 -2.33
C PHE A 116 6.03 -13.56 -1.73
N THR A 117 7.11 -13.42 -2.50
CA THR A 117 8.47 -13.71 -2.02
C THR A 117 8.88 -12.75 -0.91
N ALA A 118 8.63 -11.45 -1.08
CA ALA A 118 8.88 -10.44 -0.05
C ALA A 118 8.02 -10.69 1.21
N LEU A 119 6.76 -11.06 1.04
CA LEU A 119 5.86 -11.42 2.15
C LEU A 119 6.39 -12.65 2.93
N ALA A 120 6.95 -13.65 2.24
CA ALA A 120 7.58 -14.82 2.86
C ALA A 120 8.83 -14.44 3.68
N ILE A 121 9.66 -13.54 3.18
CA ILE A 121 10.82 -13.02 3.91
C ILE A 121 10.37 -12.28 5.17
N LEU A 122 9.35 -11.42 5.08
CA LEU A 122 8.82 -10.69 6.24
C LEU A 122 8.21 -11.63 7.28
N LYS A 123 7.54 -12.70 6.84
CA LYS A 123 7.05 -13.73 7.74
C LYS A 123 8.19 -14.40 8.51
N LEU A 124 9.26 -14.77 7.82
CA LEU A 124 10.45 -15.36 8.46
C LEU A 124 11.14 -14.39 9.42
N ARG A 125 11.20 -13.10 9.08
CA ARG A 125 11.66 -12.04 9.99
C ARG A 125 10.78 -11.94 11.23
N ASP A 126 9.46 -11.90 11.04
CA ASP A 126 8.49 -11.78 12.15
C ASP A 126 8.51 -13.00 13.10
N GLU A 127 8.96 -14.16 12.58
CA GLU A 127 9.23 -15.38 13.35
C GLU A 127 10.65 -15.41 13.98
N GLY A 128 11.45 -14.36 13.79
CA GLY A 128 12.81 -14.28 14.32
C GLY A 128 13.83 -15.19 13.63
N LYS A 129 13.52 -15.73 12.45
CA LYS A 129 14.39 -16.68 11.73
C LYS A 129 15.47 -15.99 10.90
N LEU A 130 15.28 -14.73 10.53
CA LEU A 130 16.25 -13.91 9.83
C LEU A 130 16.09 -12.43 10.19
N SER A 131 17.12 -11.63 9.88
CA SER A 131 17.04 -10.16 9.87
C SER A 131 17.10 -9.65 8.43
N LEU A 132 16.38 -8.56 8.11
CA LEU A 132 16.48 -7.93 6.78
C LEU A 132 17.89 -7.36 6.52
N ASP A 133 18.63 -7.07 7.59
CA ASP A 133 19.98 -6.53 7.52
C ASP A 133 21.06 -7.62 7.59
N ASP A 134 20.66 -8.91 7.64
CA ASP A 134 21.58 -10.03 7.44
C ASP A 134 22.27 -9.89 6.08
N PRO A 135 23.60 -10.06 5.99
CA PRO A 135 24.28 -10.23 4.72
C PRO A 135 23.71 -11.43 3.97
N ALA A 136 23.37 -11.26 2.69
CA ALA A 136 22.79 -12.32 1.87
C ALA A 136 23.70 -13.57 1.77
N GLU A 137 25.02 -13.37 1.83
CA GLU A 137 26.03 -14.45 1.83
C GLU A 137 25.94 -15.37 3.05
N LYS A 138 25.36 -14.92 4.16
CA LYS A 138 25.05 -15.77 5.34
C LYS A 138 24.12 -16.94 4.96
N TRP A 139 23.20 -16.69 4.06
CA TRP A 139 22.19 -17.63 3.63
C TRP A 139 22.52 -18.33 2.30
N VAL A 140 23.27 -17.62 1.42
CA VAL A 140 23.69 -18.08 0.10
C VAL A 140 25.21 -17.87 -0.02
N PRO A 141 26.02 -18.85 0.44
CA PRO A 141 27.47 -18.69 0.56
C PRO A 141 28.19 -18.40 -0.77
N GLU A 142 27.60 -18.75 -1.91
CA GLU A 142 28.13 -18.42 -3.23
C GLU A 142 28.36 -16.92 -3.41
N LEU A 143 27.54 -16.07 -2.77
CA LEU A 143 27.62 -14.61 -2.83
C LEU A 143 28.87 -14.04 -2.13
N ALA A 144 29.51 -14.78 -1.26
CA ALA A 144 30.75 -14.36 -0.59
C ALA A 144 31.93 -14.13 -1.58
N ARG A 145 31.81 -14.67 -2.80
CA ARG A 145 32.82 -14.55 -3.85
C ARG A 145 32.60 -13.36 -4.80
N LEU A 146 31.51 -12.61 -4.63
CA LEU A 146 31.21 -11.46 -5.48
C LEU A 146 32.28 -10.40 -5.35
N ARG A 147 32.65 -9.82 -6.49
CA ARG A 147 33.59 -8.70 -6.58
C ARG A 147 32.79 -7.41 -6.62
N TYR A 148 32.72 -6.72 -5.50
CA TYR A 148 31.99 -5.46 -5.37
C TYR A 148 32.65 -4.33 -6.18
N PRO A 149 31.89 -3.31 -6.63
CA PRO A 149 32.38 -2.23 -7.48
C PRO A 149 33.53 -1.43 -6.87
N THR A 150 33.49 -1.22 -5.54
CA THR A 150 34.49 -0.46 -4.79
C THR A 150 34.85 -1.18 -3.48
N THR A 151 36.02 -0.84 -2.92
CA THR A 151 36.49 -1.45 -1.66
C THR A 151 35.68 -1.07 -0.45
N ASP A 152 34.95 0.04 -0.51
CA ASP A 152 34.03 0.53 0.53
C ASP A 152 32.55 0.14 0.29
N SER A 153 32.26 -0.64 -0.76
CA SER A 153 30.92 -1.15 -1.02
C SER A 153 30.40 -1.98 0.17
N PRO A 154 29.18 -1.72 0.68
CA PRO A 154 28.60 -2.57 1.71
C PRO A 154 28.26 -3.95 1.14
N LYS A 155 28.21 -4.95 2.00
CA LYS A 155 27.69 -6.26 1.63
C LYS A 155 26.22 -6.18 1.25
N ILE A 156 25.81 -6.97 0.24
CA ILE A 156 24.38 -7.11 -0.10
C ILE A 156 23.63 -7.68 1.10
N THR A 157 22.55 -7.03 1.49
CA THR A 157 21.62 -7.50 2.55
C THR A 157 20.33 -8.04 1.93
N ILE A 158 19.53 -8.76 2.72
CA ILE A 158 18.17 -9.18 2.32
C ILE A 158 17.31 -7.96 1.98
N ARG A 159 17.44 -6.86 2.73
CA ARG A 159 16.76 -5.58 2.47
C ARG A 159 17.09 -5.02 1.08
N HIS A 160 18.35 -5.06 0.69
CA HIS A 160 18.78 -4.62 -0.64
C HIS A 160 18.09 -5.45 -1.74
N LEU A 161 18.10 -6.78 -1.63
CA LEU A 161 17.42 -7.68 -2.59
C LEU A 161 15.92 -7.44 -2.66
N MET A 162 15.25 -7.21 -1.53
CA MET A 162 13.80 -6.96 -1.48
C MET A 162 13.38 -5.64 -2.14
N SER A 163 14.31 -4.67 -2.23
CA SER A 163 14.04 -3.32 -2.72
C SER A 163 14.75 -2.97 -4.02
N HIS A 164 15.34 -3.97 -4.70
CA HIS A 164 16.12 -3.76 -5.93
C HIS A 164 17.26 -2.74 -5.75
N ALA A 165 17.99 -2.85 -4.66
CA ALA A 165 19.10 -2.00 -4.29
C ALA A 165 20.41 -2.79 -4.09
N GLU A 166 20.46 -4.03 -4.52
CA GLU A 166 21.65 -4.90 -4.46
C GLU A 166 22.74 -4.49 -5.44
N GLY A 167 22.41 -3.68 -6.44
CA GLY A 167 23.35 -3.15 -7.41
C GLY A 167 23.59 -4.04 -8.62
N PHE A 168 22.81 -5.11 -8.80
CA PHE A 168 22.85 -5.91 -10.03
C PHE A 168 22.22 -5.14 -11.19
N PRO A 169 22.65 -5.40 -12.46
CA PRO A 169 22.06 -4.73 -13.60
C PRO A 169 20.60 -5.13 -13.83
N GLU A 170 19.85 -4.24 -14.46
CA GLU A 170 18.52 -4.56 -15.03
C GLU A 170 18.61 -5.81 -15.90
N ASP A 171 17.79 -6.80 -15.63
CA ASP A 171 17.88 -8.12 -16.26
C ASP A 171 16.60 -8.55 -16.99
N ASN A 172 15.66 -7.64 -17.29
CA ASN A 172 14.56 -7.90 -18.22
C ASN A 172 15.00 -7.69 -19.68
N PRO A 173 14.55 -8.52 -20.63
CA PRO A 173 13.74 -9.72 -20.48
C PRO A 173 14.56 -11.00 -20.24
N TRP A 174 15.87 -10.90 -20.01
CA TRP A 174 16.73 -12.09 -19.83
C TRP A 174 16.24 -12.96 -18.66
N GLY A 175 15.98 -12.36 -17.50
CA GLY A 175 15.51 -13.05 -16.31
C GLY A 175 14.18 -13.80 -16.53
N ASP A 176 13.28 -13.22 -17.33
CA ASP A 176 11.98 -13.80 -17.65
C ASP A 176 12.08 -15.16 -18.36
N GLN A 177 13.19 -15.40 -19.07
CA GLN A 177 13.47 -16.67 -19.74
C GLN A 177 14.14 -17.70 -18.82
N GLN A 178 14.52 -17.33 -17.60
CA GLN A 178 15.31 -18.19 -16.69
C GLN A 178 14.45 -18.98 -15.69
N LEU A 179 13.13 -18.95 -15.77
CA LEU A 179 12.26 -19.63 -14.80
C LEU A 179 12.67 -21.06 -14.54
N ALA A 180 13.01 -21.81 -15.58
CA ALA A 180 13.36 -23.24 -15.55
C ALA A 180 14.80 -23.55 -15.09
N VAL A 181 15.62 -22.55 -14.79
CA VAL A 181 17.00 -22.76 -14.32
C VAL A 181 17.00 -23.61 -13.06
N THR A 182 17.86 -24.64 -13.03
CA THR A 182 17.99 -25.52 -11.85
C THR A 182 18.78 -24.85 -10.73
N ASP A 183 18.69 -25.40 -9.51
CA ASP A 183 19.47 -24.92 -8.37
C ASP A 183 20.99 -25.02 -8.61
N GLU A 184 21.44 -26.08 -9.29
CA GLU A 184 22.86 -26.28 -9.66
C GLU A 184 23.32 -25.24 -10.69
N GLN A 185 22.49 -24.97 -11.70
CA GLN A 185 22.78 -23.94 -12.70
C GLN A 185 22.85 -22.56 -12.04
N MET A 186 21.90 -22.20 -11.21
CA MET A 186 21.90 -20.94 -10.47
C MET A 186 23.14 -20.82 -9.55
N SER A 187 23.53 -21.91 -8.85
CA SER A 187 24.74 -21.93 -8.04
C SER A 187 26.01 -21.74 -8.87
N ARG A 188 26.05 -22.30 -10.10
CA ARG A 188 27.15 -22.10 -11.03
C ARG A 188 27.22 -20.65 -11.46
N MET A 189 26.12 -20.05 -11.91
CA MET A 189 26.03 -18.66 -12.32
C MET A 189 26.56 -17.71 -11.21
N MET A 190 26.15 -17.94 -9.94
CA MET A 190 26.65 -17.15 -8.82
C MET A 190 28.16 -17.31 -8.58
N ARG A 191 28.69 -18.53 -8.74
CA ARG A 191 30.15 -18.78 -8.59
C ARG A 191 30.99 -18.19 -9.72
N GLU A 192 30.44 -18.12 -10.92
CA GLU A 192 31.05 -17.46 -12.08
C GLU A 192 31.08 -15.94 -11.92
N GLY A 193 30.18 -15.40 -11.10
CA GLY A 193 30.10 -13.99 -10.73
C GLY A 193 28.87 -13.30 -11.31
N ILE A 194 28.36 -12.33 -10.59
CA ILE A 194 27.29 -11.46 -11.02
C ILE A 194 27.88 -10.07 -11.19
N PRO A 195 27.74 -9.41 -12.35
CA PRO A 195 28.23 -8.06 -12.54
C PRO A 195 27.41 -7.06 -11.71
N PHE A 196 28.01 -5.93 -11.42
CA PHE A 196 27.36 -4.81 -10.77
C PHE A 196 27.24 -3.63 -11.71
N SER A 197 26.11 -2.98 -11.75
CA SER A 197 25.91 -1.67 -12.37
C SER A 197 26.08 -0.55 -11.36
N ASN A 198 25.80 -0.81 -10.08
CA ASN A 198 25.90 0.13 -8.97
C ASN A 198 26.46 -0.55 -7.72
N ALA A 199 26.99 0.24 -6.77
CA ALA A 199 27.27 -0.28 -5.45
C ALA A 199 25.95 -0.58 -4.70
N PRO A 200 25.91 -1.64 -3.86
CA PRO A 200 24.70 -1.94 -3.07
C PRO A 200 24.24 -0.74 -2.23
N GLY A 201 22.95 -0.48 -2.20
CA GLY A 201 22.34 0.60 -1.46
C GLY A 201 22.36 1.97 -2.15
N VAL A 202 23.03 2.15 -3.29
CA VAL A 202 23.15 3.45 -3.96
C VAL A 202 21.93 3.79 -4.82
N ALA A 203 21.52 2.88 -5.70
CA ALA A 203 20.46 3.14 -6.67
C ALA A 203 19.42 2.01 -6.68
N TYR A 204 18.24 2.33 -7.21
CA TYR A 204 17.27 1.33 -7.64
C TYR A 204 17.65 0.80 -9.02
N GLU A 205 17.73 -0.51 -9.15
CA GLU A 205 17.85 -1.18 -10.43
C GLU A 205 17.18 -2.54 -10.39
N TYR A 206 16.16 -2.73 -11.22
CA TYR A 206 15.29 -3.90 -11.15
C TYR A 206 16.05 -5.18 -11.50
N SER A 207 16.01 -6.19 -10.63
CA SER A 207 16.67 -7.47 -10.85
C SER A 207 15.77 -8.66 -10.53
N ASN A 208 15.53 -9.51 -11.52
CA ASN A 208 14.91 -10.81 -11.36
C ASN A 208 15.85 -11.75 -10.60
N TYR A 209 17.14 -11.64 -10.87
CA TYR A 209 18.15 -12.45 -10.21
C TYR A 209 18.18 -12.23 -8.70
N GLY A 210 18.04 -10.98 -8.24
CA GLY A 210 17.92 -10.64 -6.82
C GLY A 210 16.76 -11.38 -6.15
N PHE A 211 15.61 -11.44 -6.80
CA PHE A 211 14.44 -12.17 -6.29
C PHE A 211 14.56 -13.71 -6.38
N ALA A 212 15.31 -14.23 -7.35
CA ALA A 212 15.67 -15.65 -7.35
C ALA A 212 16.54 -16.01 -6.14
N ILE A 213 17.49 -15.15 -5.77
CA ILE A 213 18.30 -15.28 -4.54
C ILE A 213 17.41 -15.26 -3.30
N LEU A 214 16.42 -14.37 -3.21
CA LEU A 214 15.45 -14.33 -2.10
C LEU A 214 14.67 -15.65 -1.97
N GLY A 215 14.28 -16.28 -3.07
CA GLY A 215 13.65 -17.61 -3.06
C GLY A 215 14.54 -18.67 -2.43
N ARG A 216 15.84 -18.65 -2.71
CA ARG A 216 16.81 -19.53 -2.07
C ARG A 216 16.98 -19.20 -0.58
N ILE A 217 16.98 -17.92 -0.19
CA ILE A 217 17.01 -17.50 1.22
C ILE A 217 15.78 -18.02 1.97
N VAL A 218 14.58 -17.93 1.38
CA VAL A 218 13.35 -18.50 1.95
C VAL A 218 13.53 -20.01 2.19
N THR A 219 14.05 -20.73 1.22
CA THR A 219 14.31 -22.18 1.36
C THR A 219 15.27 -22.47 2.51
N LYS A 220 16.38 -21.75 2.61
CA LYS A 220 17.41 -21.97 3.66
C LYS A 220 16.91 -21.57 5.05
N ALA A 221 16.27 -20.41 5.18
CA ALA A 221 15.80 -19.90 6.48
C ALA A 221 14.59 -20.69 7.03
N SER A 222 13.74 -21.21 6.14
CA SER A 222 12.57 -22.00 6.53
C SER A 222 12.87 -23.49 6.71
N GLY A 223 13.94 -24.02 6.11
CA GLY A 223 14.21 -25.45 6.01
C GLY A 223 13.26 -26.19 5.05
N MET A 224 12.52 -25.47 4.22
CA MET A 224 11.49 -26.00 3.32
C MET A 224 11.72 -25.52 1.89
N PRO A 225 11.51 -26.33 0.83
CA PRO A 225 11.53 -25.80 -0.54
C PRO A 225 10.59 -24.61 -0.71
N TYR A 226 11.05 -23.55 -1.42
CA TYR A 226 10.34 -22.29 -1.59
C TYR A 226 8.86 -22.48 -1.94
N ARG A 227 8.55 -23.28 -2.96
CA ARG A 227 7.17 -23.56 -3.39
C ARG A 227 6.30 -24.12 -2.26
N ARG A 228 6.83 -25.06 -1.50
CA ARG A 228 6.11 -25.68 -0.38
C ARG A 228 5.88 -24.65 0.74
N TYR A 229 6.88 -23.81 1.04
CA TYR A 229 6.76 -22.77 2.04
C TYR A 229 5.66 -21.78 1.66
N ILE A 230 5.68 -21.21 0.45
CA ILE A 230 4.64 -20.29 -0.03
C ILE A 230 3.26 -20.94 0.05
N SER A 231 3.10 -22.16 -0.47
CA SER A 231 1.82 -22.85 -0.45
C SER A 231 1.27 -23.04 0.96
N GLN A 232 2.09 -23.54 1.88
CA GLN A 232 1.64 -23.91 3.23
C GLN A 232 1.45 -22.70 4.15
N THR A 233 2.28 -21.66 4.02
CA THR A 233 2.34 -20.57 5.00
C THR A 233 1.64 -19.28 4.54
N ILE A 234 1.37 -19.15 3.23
CA ILE A 234 0.72 -17.96 2.67
C ILE A 234 -0.57 -18.34 1.94
N LEU A 235 -0.50 -19.19 0.90
CA LEU A 235 -1.64 -19.44 0.02
C LEU A 235 -2.79 -20.16 0.74
N ARG A 236 -2.49 -21.27 1.43
CA ARG A 236 -3.51 -22.04 2.16
C ARG A 236 -4.19 -21.26 3.28
N PRO A 237 -3.46 -20.52 4.16
CA PRO A 237 -4.10 -19.69 5.17
C PRO A 237 -5.00 -18.59 4.59
N LEU A 238 -4.72 -18.10 3.39
CA LEU A 238 -5.56 -17.12 2.68
C LEU A 238 -6.71 -17.77 1.89
N GLY A 239 -6.76 -19.11 1.80
CA GLY A 239 -7.76 -19.80 0.98
C GLY A 239 -7.55 -19.64 -0.53
N MET A 240 -6.32 -19.33 -0.97
CA MET A 240 -5.94 -19.17 -2.39
C MET A 240 -5.69 -20.54 -3.04
N THR A 241 -6.77 -21.28 -3.23
CA THR A 241 -6.73 -22.68 -3.67
C THR A 241 -6.46 -22.88 -5.16
N SER A 242 -6.59 -21.81 -5.94
CA SER A 242 -6.32 -21.79 -7.39
C SER A 242 -4.97 -21.17 -7.73
N THR A 243 -4.10 -20.99 -6.72
CA THR A 243 -2.78 -20.35 -6.88
C THR A 243 -1.66 -21.37 -6.67
N THR A 244 -0.74 -21.44 -7.63
CA THR A 244 0.40 -22.37 -7.61
C THR A 244 1.59 -21.79 -8.37
N LEU A 245 2.77 -22.43 -8.24
CA LEU A 245 3.94 -22.19 -9.11
C LEU A 245 4.08 -23.26 -10.21
N GLU A 246 3.36 -24.37 -10.09
CA GLU A 246 3.46 -25.51 -11.03
C GLU A 246 2.24 -25.59 -11.95
N PRO A 247 2.41 -25.45 -13.26
CA PRO A 247 1.31 -25.62 -14.23
C PRO A 247 0.61 -26.98 -14.10
N ARG A 248 1.35 -28.05 -13.81
CA ARG A 248 0.79 -29.41 -13.64
C ARG A 248 -0.15 -29.57 -12.45
N ASP A 249 -0.07 -28.68 -11.46
CA ASP A 249 -0.96 -28.69 -10.29
C ASP A 249 -2.33 -28.04 -10.59
N VAL A 250 -2.46 -27.42 -11.76
CA VAL A 250 -3.72 -26.79 -12.20
C VAL A 250 -4.57 -27.83 -12.95
N PRO A 251 -5.88 -27.90 -12.66
CA PRO A 251 -6.79 -28.78 -13.40
C PRO A 251 -6.72 -28.54 -14.91
N ALA A 252 -6.79 -29.64 -15.68
CA ALA A 252 -6.72 -29.58 -17.14
C ALA A 252 -7.76 -28.59 -17.71
N GLY A 253 -7.34 -27.81 -18.69
CA GLY A 253 -8.19 -26.83 -19.37
C GLY A 253 -8.51 -25.55 -18.58
N ARG A 254 -7.92 -25.36 -17.37
CA ARG A 254 -8.13 -24.14 -16.58
C ARG A 254 -7.05 -23.07 -16.79
N ILE A 255 -5.88 -23.42 -17.27
CA ILE A 255 -4.80 -22.47 -17.58
C ILE A 255 -5.08 -21.81 -18.93
N ALA A 256 -4.92 -20.48 -18.99
CA ALA A 256 -4.88 -19.74 -20.24
C ALA A 256 -3.61 -20.12 -21.02
N GLN A 257 -3.75 -20.35 -22.32
CA GLN A 257 -2.61 -20.46 -23.24
C GLN A 257 -2.03 -19.08 -23.47
N GLY A 258 -0.71 -18.96 -23.47
CA GLY A 258 -0.01 -17.70 -23.72
C GLY A 258 0.21 -17.47 -25.21
N TYR A 259 0.12 -16.23 -25.67
CA TYR A 259 0.29 -15.87 -27.06
C TYR A 259 1.18 -14.64 -27.20
N ARG A 260 1.87 -14.53 -28.35
CA ARG A 260 2.39 -13.26 -28.87
C ARG A 260 1.62 -12.85 -30.11
N TRP A 261 1.47 -11.56 -30.32
CA TRP A 261 0.88 -10.98 -31.53
C TRP A 261 2.01 -10.63 -32.49
N GLU A 262 2.06 -11.29 -33.62
CA GLU A 262 3.09 -11.14 -34.64
C GLU A 262 2.51 -11.53 -36.03
N ASP A 263 2.84 -10.75 -37.07
CA ASP A 263 2.34 -10.95 -38.42
C ASP A 263 0.79 -11.01 -38.48
N GLU A 264 0.12 -10.15 -37.70
CA GLU A 264 -1.35 -10.10 -37.57
C GLU A 264 -1.99 -11.43 -37.10
N GLN A 265 -1.24 -12.23 -36.33
CA GLN A 265 -1.68 -13.53 -35.82
C GLN A 265 -1.27 -13.74 -34.38
N TRP A 266 -2.09 -14.47 -33.65
CA TRP A 266 -1.72 -15.00 -32.34
C TRP A 266 -0.88 -16.25 -32.51
N LYS A 267 0.40 -16.15 -32.14
CA LYS A 267 1.33 -17.30 -32.12
C LYS A 267 1.44 -17.82 -30.70
N LEU A 268 1.28 -19.11 -30.50
CA LEU A 268 1.35 -19.76 -29.19
C LEU A 268 2.75 -19.61 -28.60
N GLU A 269 2.81 -19.22 -27.32
CA GLU A 269 4.05 -19.22 -26.53
C GLU A 269 4.15 -20.50 -25.70
N PRO A 270 5.36 -21.07 -25.57
CA PRO A 270 5.55 -22.27 -24.76
C PRO A 270 5.33 -21.96 -23.28
N GLN A 271 4.77 -22.93 -22.56
CA GLN A 271 4.68 -22.85 -21.10
C GLN A 271 6.08 -22.98 -20.47
N LEU A 272 6.46 -22.00 -19.66
CA LEU A 272 7.72 -22.03 -18.92
C LEU A 272 7.56 -22.86 -17.64
N PRO A 273 8.36 -23.92 -17.42
CA PRO A 273 8.31 -24.69 -16.17
C PRO A 273 8.89 -23.89 -14.99
N ASP A 274 8.53 -24.30 -13.76
CA ASP A 274 9.10 -23.72 -12.55
C ASP A 274 10.52 -24.25 -12.26
N GLY A 275 11.36 -23.40 -11.67
CA GLY A 275 12.73 -23.70 -11.28
C GLY A 275 13.26 -22.73 -10.25
N ALA A 276 14.59 -22.57 -10.16
CA ALA A 276 15.24 -21.70 -9.17
C ALA A 276 14.86 -20.21 -9.30
N PHE A 277 14.43 -19.77 -10.48
CA PHE A 277 13.91 -18.41 -10.72
C PHE A 277 12.38 -18.32 -10.52
N GLY A 278 11.70 -19.37 -10.11
CA GLY A 278 10.24 -19.33 -9.87
C GLY A 278 9.80 -18.27 -8.88
N SER A 279 10.63 -17.96 -7.88
CA SER A 279 10.35 -16.93 -6.86
C SER A 279 10.29 -15.49 -7.39
N MET A 280 10.81 -15.23 -8.57
CA MET A 280 10.75 -13.90 -9.19
C MET A 280 9.53 -13.72 -10.11
N GLY A 281 8.93 -14.85 -10.63
CA GLY A 281 7.90 -14.69 -11.67
C GLY A 281 7.08 -15.96 -12.01
N GLY A 282 7.23 -17.06 -11.28
CA GLY A 282 6.67 -18.37 -11.66
C GLY A 282 5.19 -18.60 -11.31
N MET A 283 4.55 -17.70 -10.56
CA MET A 283 3.21 -17.97 -10.01
C MET A 283 2.10 -17.90 -11.06
N LEU A 284 1.10 -18.79 -10.86
CA LEU A 284 -0.17 -18.82 -11.58
C LEU A 284 -1.30 -18.56 -10.57
N THR A 285 -2.33 -17.82 -10.96
CA THR A 285 -3.46 -17.52 -10.08
C THR A 285 -4.74 -17.20 -10.85
N SER A 286 -5.87 -17.18 -10.16
CA SER A 286 -7.16 -16.71 -10.63
C SER A 286 -7.47 -15.28 -10.14
N ALA A 287 -8.45 -14.62 -10.77
CA ALA A 287 -8.92 -13.31 -10.32
C ALA A 287 -9.47 -13.36 -8.88
N ARG A 288 -10.15 -14.45 -8.51
CA ARG A 288 -10.67 -14.66 -7.15
C ARG A 288 -9.54 -14.65 -6.12
N ASP A 289 -8.52 -15.46 -6.33
CA ASP A 289 -7.43 -15.63 -5.37
C ASP A 289 -6.61 -14.34 -5.24
N LEU A 290 -6.32 -13.68 -6.38
CA LEU A 290 -5.60 -12.40 -6.33
C LEU A 290 -6.45 -11.29 -5.69
N GLY A 291 -7.77 -11.33 -5.84
CA GLY A 291 -8.70 -10.44 -5.13
C GLY A 291 -8.59 -10.60 -3.61
N VAL A 292 -8.47 -11.83 -3.11
CA VAL A 292 -8.22 -12.13 -1.69
C VAL A 292 -6.86 -11.54 -1.25
N TYR A 293 -5.83 -11.72 -2.07
CA TYR A 293 -4.48 -11.21 -1.79
C TYR A 293 -4.44 -9.67 -1.68
N VAL A 294 -5.02 -8.97 -2.64
CA VAL A 294 -5.14 -7.50 -2.61
C VAL A 294 -6.01 -7.06 -1.43
N GLY A 295 -7.10 -7.80 -1.16
CA GLY A 295 -7.98 -7.57 -0.01
C GLY A 295 -7.25 -7.62 1.33
N MET A 296 -6.29 -8.54 1.48
CA MET A 296 -5.43 -8.66 2.66
C MET A 296 -4.61 -7.37 2.88
N TYR A 297 -4.00 -6.80 1.84
CA TYR A 297 -3.26 -5.54 1.95
C TYR A 297 -4.16 -4.36 2.28
N LEU A 298 -5.33 -4.27 1.65
CA LEU A 298 -6.30 -3.22 1.94
C LEU A 298 -6.82 -3.30 3.38
N SER A 299 -6.96 -4.51 3.95
CA SER A 299 -7.38 -4.71 5.34
C SER A 299 -6.30 -4.33 6.35
N ALA A 300 -5.02 -4.35 5.96
CA ALA A 300 -3.92 -3.94 6.82
C ALA A 300 -3.81 -2.41 6.99
N TRP A 301 -4.51 -1.65 6.16
CA TRP A 301 -4.48 -0.20 6.12
C TRP A 301 -5.85 0.42 6.41
N PRO A 302 -5.96 1.47 7.24
CA PRO A 302 -4.93 2.05 8.10
C PRO A 302 -4.59 1.15 9.30
N PRO A 303 -3.61 1.53 10.16
CA PRO A 303 -3.39 0.84 11.43
C PRO A 303 -4.69 0.80 12.26
N HIS A 304 -5.00 -0.37 12.82
CA HIS A 304 -6.19 -0.55 13.65
C HIS A 304 -5.96 -1.71 14.64
N ASP A 305 -6.73 -1.71 15.71
CA ASP A 305 -6.75 -2.78 16.70
C ASP A 305 -7.50 -4.02 16.15
N GLY A 306 -7.39 -5.13 16.86
CA GLY A 306 -8.03 -6.38 16.55
C GLY A 306 -7.03 -7.52 16.31
N PRO A 307 -7.52 -8.76 16.20
CA PRO A 307 -6.66 -9.93 16.05
C PRO A 307 -5.92 -9.93 14.72
N GLU A 308 -4.70 -10.44 14.73
CA GLU A 308 -3.93 -10.74 13.52
C GLU A 308 -4.47 -12.06 12.90
N THR A 309 -5.29 -11.95 11.88
CA THR A 309 -5.93 -13.10 11.22
C THR A 309 -5.22 -13.57 9.95
N GLY A 310 -4.29 -12.76 9.42
CA GLY A 310 -3.53 -13.05 8.22
C GLY A 310 -2.28 -13.91 8.47
N PRO A 311 -1.65 -14.43 7.40
CA PRO A 311 -0.41 -15.21 7.50
C PRO A 311 0.80 -14.37 7.93
N VAL A 312 0.75 -13.06 7.79
CA VAL A 312 1.81 -12.09 8.12
C VAL A 312 1.20 -10.93 8.90
N LYS A 313 1.97 -10.33 9.80
CA LYS A 313 1.51 -9.20 10.62
C LYS A 313 1.07 -8.02 9.75
N ARG A 314 -0.02 -7.36 10.12
CA ARG A 314 -0.50 -6.15 9.43
C ARG A 314 0.56 -5.05 9.38
N SER A 315 1.37 -4.91 10.43
CA SER A 315 2.49 -3.96 10.45
C SER A 315 3.52 -4.24 9.35
N SER A 316 3.85 -5.51 9.13
CA SER A 316 4.77 -5.93 8.06
C SER A 316 4.17 -5.71 6.67
N MET A 317 2.87 -5.97 6.50
CA MET A 317 2.17 -5.66 5.25
C MET A 317 2.11 -4.14 4.98
N ARG A 318 1.98 -3.29 6.01
CA ARG A 318 2.08 -1.83 5.85
C ARG A 318 3.49 -1.38 5.49
N GLU A 319 4.53 -2.02 6.05
CA GLU A 319 5.93 -1.76 5.68
C GLU A 319 6.19 -2.07 4.19
N MET A 320 5.59 -3.14 3.65
CA MET A 320 5.63 -3.47 2.23
C MET A 320 4.99 -2.40 1.33
N GLN A 321 4.14 -1.55 1.87
CA GLN A 321 3.44 -0.49 1.14
C GLN A 321 4.10 0.89 1.32
N GLN A 322 5.35 0.92 1.79
CA GLN A 322 6.13 2.15 2.00
C GLN A 322 7.42 2.12 1.19
N VAL A 323 7.77 3.24 0.57
CA VAL A 323 8.99 3.36 -0.25
C VAL A 323 10.22 3.03 0.58
N GLN A 324 10.98 2.03 0.15
CA GLN A 324 12.28 1.65 0.70
C GLN A 324 13.42 2.21 -0.14
N ARG A 325 13.25 2.24 -1.45
CA ARG A 325 14.19 2.82 -2.40
C ARG A 325 13.48 3.87 -3.26
N PRO A 326 13.71 5.16 -3.01
CA PRO A 326 13.09 6.21 -3.79
C PRO A 326 13.63 6.23 -5.23
N ARG A 327 12.79 6.65 -6.15
CA ARG A 327 13.14 6.98 -7.53
C ARG A 327 13.00 8.48 -7.73
N PRO A 328 13.77 9.10 -8.62
CA PRO A 328 13.62 10.52 -8.92
C PRO A 328 12.18 10.87 -9.29
N ALA A 329 11.66 11.93 -8.71
CA ALA A 329 10.37 12.49 -9.14
C ALA A 329 10.47 12.93 -10.61
N SER A 330 9.41 12.74 -11.36
CA SER A 330 9.36 13.12 -12.77
C SER A 330 8.07 13.88 -13.09
N VAL A 331 8.18 14.82 -14.01
CA VAL A 331 7.03 15.50 -14.60
C VAL A 331 6.98 15.13 -16.06
N THR A 332 5.88 14.54 -16.47
CA THR A 332 5.63 14.19 -17.86
C THR A 332 4.44 14.99 -18.40
N ARG A 333 4.26 14.96 -19.70
CA ARG A 333 3.13 15.61 -20.35
C ARG A 333 2.26 14.55 -21.02
N ALA A 334 0.99 14.49 -20.61
CA ALA A 334 0.01 13.62 -21.24
C ALA A 334 -0.25 14.03 -22.69
N SER A 335 -0.87 13.16 -23.48
CA SER A 335 -1.22 13.43 -24.88
C SER A 335 -2.12 14.66 -25.07
N ASN A 336 -2.94 14.98 -24.07
CA ASN A 336 -3.79 16.19 -24.05
C ASN A 336 -3.05 17.46 -23.59
N GLY A 337 -1.72 17.38 -23.37
CA GLY A 337 -0.88 18.49 -22.91
C GLY A 337 -0.86 18.73 -21.40
N ALA A 338 -1.67 18.05 -20.60
CA ALA A 338 -1.70 18.20 -19.16
C ALA A 338 -0.39 17.70 -18.53
N LEU A 339 0.12 18.40 -17.52
CA LEU A 339 1.27 17.96 -16.74
C LEU A 339 0.84 16.84 -15.79
N GLN A 340 1.64 15.81 -15.74
CA GLN A 340 1.50 14.68 -14.83
C GLN A 340 2.75 14.61 -13.95
N LEU A 341 2.56 14.76 -12.64
CA LEU A 341 3.59 14.53 -11.65
C LEU A 341 3.56 13.04 -11.26
N TYR A 342 4.73 12.45 -11.24
CA TYR A 342 4.96 11.13 -10.68
C TYR A 342 6.06 11.20 -9.63
N ASN A 343 5.81 10.67 -8.46
CA ASN A 343 6.80 10.46 -7.41
C ASN A 343 6.67 9.04 -6.86
N GLY A 344 7.67 8.55 -6.17
CA GLY A 344 7.59 7.25 -5.52
C GLY A 344 8.90 6.47 -5.58
N GLY A 345 8.79 5.15 -5.53
CA GLY A 345 9.93 4.25 -5.53
C GLY A 345 9.51 2.79 -5.46
N TYR A 346 10.44 1.95 -5.06
CA TYR A 346 10.18 0.56 -4.80
C TYR A 346 10.19 0.28 -3.30
N ALA A 347 9.24 -0.51 -2.86
CA ALA A 347 9.10 -0.98 -1.50
C ALA A 347 9.67 -2.41 -1.39
N PHE A 348 9.07 -3.29 -0.61
CA PHE A 348 9.44 -4.70 -0.57
C PHE A 348 8.56 -5.52 -1.51
N GLY A 349 9.08 -5.79 -2.71
CA GLY A 349 8.34 -6.54 -3.73
C GLY A 349 7.13 -5.82 -4.32
N LEU A 350 6.99 -4.52 -4.12
CA LEU A 350 5.89 -3.67 -4.58
C LEU A 350 6.44 -2.31 -5.03
N GLY A 351 5.85 -1.74 -6.06
CA GLY A 351 6.02 -0.33 -6.40
C GLY A 351 5.07 0.54 -5.57
N VAL A 352 5.55 1.68 -5.11
CA VAL A 352 4.76 2.69 -4.41
C VAL A 352 4.93 4.02 -5.09
N SER A 353 3.84 4.70 -5.37
CA SER A 353 3.88 5.98 -6.08
C SER A 353 2.76 6.92 -5.64
N GLY A 354 2.90 8.17 -6.03
CA GLY A 354 1.84 9.17 -5.98
C GLY A 354 1.75 9.93 -7.29
N ASP A 355 0.56 10.42 -7.60
CA ASP A 355 0.27 11.28 -8.75
C ASP A 355 -0.59 12.49 -8.32
N CYS A 356 -1.12 13.25 -9.28
CA CYS A 356 -1.96 14.42 -8.99
C CYS A 356 -3.30 14.09 -8.33
N ASN A 357 -3.77 12.84 -8.41
CA ASN A 357 -5.06 12.41 -7.86
C ASN A 357 -4.91 11.63 -6.55
N PHE A 358 -3.84 10.85 -6.41
CA PHE A 358 -3.66 9.91 -5.31
C PHE A 358 -2.24 10.01 -4.75
N ALA A 359 -2.13 10.31 -3.46
CA ALA A 359 -0.84 10.44 -2.80
C ALA A 359 -0.15 9.08 -2.56
N HIS A 360 -0.92 7.99 -2.49
CA HIS A 360 -0.42 6.67 -2.17
C HIS A 360 -1.09 5.62 -3.06
N ILE A 361 -0.35 5.15 -4.05
CA ILE A 361 -0.71 4.09 -4.99
C ILE A 361 0.26 2.96 -4.79
N VAL A 362 -0.22 1.76 -4.54
CA VAL A 362 0.60 0.55 -4.44
C VAL A 362 0.29 -0.35 -5.63
N ALA A 363 1.32 -0.88 -6.27
CA ALA A 363 1.15 -1.72 -7.46
C ALA A 363 2.30 -2.69 -7.67
N HIS A 364 2.03 -3.75 -8.41
CA HIS A 364 3.04 -4.49 -9.16
C HIS A 364 2.43 -4.99 -10.46
N SER A 365 3.19 -4.86 -11.54
CA SER A 365 2.86 -5.46 -12.82
C SER A 365 3.63 -6.76 -13.03
N GLY A 366 3.21 -7.56 -13.99
CA GLY A 366 3.93 -8.74 -14.40
C GLY A 366 3.94 -8.89 -15.92
N GLY A 367 5.06 -9.29 -16.46
CA GLY A 367 5.22 -9.60 -17.87
C GLY A 367 6.07 -10.86 -18.05
N LEU A 368 5.62 -11.75 -18.91
CA LEU A 368 6.32 -12.95 -19.40
C LEU A 368 5.94 -13.20 -20.86
N PRO A 369 6.72 -14.01 -21.58
CA PRO A 369 6.21 -14.57 -22.84
C PRO A 369 4.83 -15.18 -22.64
N GLY A 370 3.86 -14.72 -23.43
CA GLY A 370 2.45 -15.15 -23.40
C GLY A 370 1.56 -14.46 -22.38
N PHE A 371 2.08 -13.63 -21.46
CA PHE A 371 1.25 -13.07 -20.36
C PHE A 371 1.61 -11.64 -19.98
N GLY A 372 0.60 -10.92 -19.52
CA GLY A 372 0.76 -9.65 -18.83
C GLY A 372 -0.27 -9.49 -17.73
N SER A 373 0.13 -8.92 -16.60
CA SER A 373 -0.69 -8.82 -15.42
C SER A 373 -0.47 -7.53 -14.65
N LEU A 374 -1.42 -7.16 -13.80
CA LEU A 374 -1.36 -6.01 -12.90
C LEU A 374 -2.17 -6.28 -11.64
N MET A 375 -1.65 -5.85 -10.51
CA MET A 375 -2.41 -5.52 -9.32
C MET A 375 -2.05 -4.09 -8.90
N ARG A 376 -3.07 -3.28 -8.58
CA ARG A 376 -2.91 -1.89 -8.15
C ARG A 376 -4.01 -1.54 -7.18
N TRP A 377 -3.65 -0.88 -6.08
CA TRP A 377 -4.65 -0.46 -5.09
C TRP A 377 -4.31 0.86 -4.45
N LEU A 378 -5.33 1.46 -3.84
CA LEU A 378 -5.29 2.72 -3.13
C LEU A 378 -5.60 2.43 -1.65
N PRO A 379 -4.59 2.32 -0.77
CA PRO A 379 -4.79 1.92 0.62
C PRO A 379 -5.76 2.79 1.40
N GLU A 380 -5.66 4.12 1.26
CA GLU A 380 -6.53 5.08 1.94
C GLU A 380 -7.98 5.00 1.47
N TYR A 381 -8.18 4.57 0.22
CA TYR A 381 -9.49 4.51 -0.44
C TYR A 381 -10.14 3.13 -0.35
N GLY A 382 -9.41 2.10 0.10
CA GLY A 382 -9.93 0.74 0.21
C GLY A 382 -10.35 0.11 -1.11
N VAL A 383 -9.76 0.53 -2.24
CA VAL A 383 -10.10 0.05 -3.58
C VAL A 383 -8.87 -0.47 -4.29
N GLY A 384 -9.01 -1.61 -4.98
CA GLY A 384 -7.97 -2.20 -5.81
C GLY A 384 -8.49 -2.67 -7.15
N ILE A 385 -7.58 -2.75 -8.12
CA ILE A 385 -7.81 -3.29 -9.47
C ILE A 385 -6.79 -4.37 -9.72
N ILE A 386 -7.26 -5.48 -10.29
CA ILE A 386 -6.43 -6.57 -10.78
C ILE A 386 -6.76 -6.82 -12.25
N ALA A 387 -5.77 -7.22 -13.05
CA ALA A 387 -5.99 -7.55 -14.46
C ALA A 387 -4.96 -8.57 -14.96
N PHE A 388 -5.42 -9.51 -15.79
CA PHE A 388 -4.58 -10.50 -16.46
C PHE A 388 -4.96 -10.56 -17.94
N GLY A 389 -3.96 -10.82 -18.80
CA GLY A 389 -4.15 -11.10 -20.20
C GLY A 389 -3.16 -12.16 -20.68
N ASN A 390 -3.58 -12.97 -21.62
CA ASN A 390 -2.76 -14.03 -22.20
C ASN A 390 -2.05 -13.60 -23.50
N ARG A 391 -1.54 -12.37 -23.51
CA ARG A 391 -0.62 -11.85 -24.53
C ARG A 391 0.69 -11.40 -23.89
N THR A 392 1.80 -11.70 -24.56
CA THR A 392 3.16 -11.33 -24.16
C THR A 392 3.25 -9.87 -23.74
N TYR A 393 3.70 -9.61 -22.50
CA TYR A 393 3.96 -8.28 -21.92
C TYR A 393 2.78 -7.29 -21.99
N THR A 394 1.53 -7.77 -21.92
CA THR A 394 0.37 -6.86 -21.86
C THR A 394 0.49 -5.89 -20.68
N ASN A 395 0.38 -4.60 -20.97
CA ASN A 395 0.49 -3.53 -19.97
C ASN A 395 -0.88 -3.00 -19.57
N TRP A 396 -1.32 -3.33 -18.37
CA TRP A 396 -2.62 -2.91 -17.82
C TRP A 396 -2.60 -1.57 -17.07
N ALA A 397 -1.47 -0.84 -17.05
CA ALA A 397 -1.35 0.38 -16.26
C ALA A 397 -2.31 1.50 -16.71
N GLY A 398 -2.50 1.66 -18.02
CA GLY A 398 -3.44 2.64 -18.60
C GLY A 398 -4.89 2.34 -18.19
N PRO A 399 -5.44 1.17 -18.57
CA PRO A 399 -6.82 0.82 -18.22
C PRO A 399 -7.12 0.87 -16.72
N ALA A 400 -6.15 0.49 -15.86
CA ALA A 400 -6.32 0.60 -14.42
C ALA A 400 -6.36 2.06 -13.92
N SER A 401 -5.59 2.95 -14.53
CA SER A 401 -5.66 4.39 -14.23
C SER A 401 -6.99 4.99 -14.68
N ASP A 402 -7.44 4.63 -15.87
CA ASP A 402 -8.74 5.06 -16.39
C ASP A 402 -9.89 4.57 -15.51
N ALA A 403 -9.83 3.33 -15.01
CA ALA A 403 -10.82 2.78 -14.09
C ALA A 403 -10.89 3.57 -12.78
N PHE A 404 -9.76 3.94 -12.19
CA PHE A 404 -9.76 4.82 -11.01
C PHE A 404 -10.32 6.21 -11.33
N ALA A 405 -10.01 6.77 -12.50
CA ALA A 405 -10.57 8.05 -12.93
C ALA A 405 -12.09 7.99 -13.14
N ILE A 406 -12.60 6.88 -13.68
CA ILE A 406 -14.05 6.62 -13.80
C ILE A 406 -14.69 6.52 -12.42
N MET A 407 -14.13 5.72 -11.51
CA MET A 407 -14.64 5.57 -10.15
C MET A 407 -14.58 6.89 -9.35
N LEU A 408 -13.58 7.74 -9.57
CA LEU A 408 -13.48 9.05 -8.92
C LEU A 408 -14.69 9.94 -9.26
N LYS A 409 -15.16 9.91 -10.50
CA LYS A 409 -16.33 10.69 -10.97
C LYS A 409 -17.65 10.29 -10.29
N THR A 410 -17.74 9.09 -9.72
CA THR A 410 -18.94 8.64 -8.99
C THR A 410 -19.15 9.35 -7.66
N GLY A 411 -18.12 10.04 -7.14
CA GLY A 411 -18.09 10.59 -5.78
C GLY A 411 -18.02 9.53 -4.68
N GLY A 412 -17.85 8.24 -5.04
CA GLY A 412 -17.67 7.14 -4.09
C GLY A 412 -16.19 6.85 -3.77
N LEU A 413 -15.26 7.25 -4.64
CA LEU A 413 -13.83 7.07 -4.42
C LEU A 413 -13.28 8.21 -3.57
N VAL A 414 -13.53 8.13 -2.27
CA VAL A 414 -13.08 9.10 -1.25
C VAL A 414 -12.19 8.38 -0.24
N PRO A 415 -11.16 9.05 0.33
CA PRO A 415 -10.30 8.43 1.33
C PRO A 415 -11.04 8.24 2.65
N ARG A 416 -10.53 7.32 3.47
CA ARG A 416 -10.94 7.21 4.88
C ARG A 416 -10.58 8.49 5.63
N ILE A 417 -11.47 8.91 6.53
CA ILE A 417 -11.25 10.07 7.39
C ILE A 417 -10.72 9.57 8.74
N PRO A 418 -9.57 10.10 9.21
CA PRO A 418 -9.10 9.83 10.56
C PRO A 418 -10.17 10.17 11.59
N GLN A 419 -10.28 9.36 12.65
CA GLN A 419 -11.22 9.59 13.73
C GLN A 419 -10.51 10.19 14.95
N PRO A 420 -11.12 11.15 15.66
CA PRO A 420 -10.52 11.74 16.84
C PRO A 420 -10.47 10.71 17.98
N SER A 421 -9.42 10.72 18.80
CA SER A 421 -9.41 9.99 20.04
C SER A 421 -10.45 10.54 21.03
N ALA A 422 -10.85 9.72 21.99
CA ALA A 422 -11.75 10.18 23.08
C ALA A 422 -11.16 11.38 23.83
N VAL A 423 -9.84 11.39 24.03
CA VAL A 423 -9.14 12.53 24.68
C VAL A 423 -9.23 13.76 23.80
N LEU A 424 -8.97 13.67 22.50
CA LEU A 424 -9.09 14.82 21.59
C LEU A 424 -10.52 15.38 21.56
N THR A 425 -11.52 14.52 21.56
CA THR A 425 -12.94 14.92 21.62
C THR A 425 -13.27 15.66 22.92
N ALA A 426 -12.86 15.11 24.06
CA ALA A 426 -13.07 15.76 25.37
C ALA A 426 -12.36 17.11 25.46
N ARG A 427 -11.15 17.21 24.89
CA ARG A 427 -10.40 18.48 24.87
C ARG A 427 -11.07 19.52 23.95
N ARG A 428 -11.60 19.11 22.78
CA ARG A 428 -12.40 20.02 21.92
C ARG A 428 -13.55 20.66 22.69
N GLU A 429 -14.30 19.86 23.45
CA GLU A 429 -15.43 20.35 24.25
C GLU A 429 -14.97 21.34 25.34
N ALA A 430 -13.89 21.00 26.03
CA ALA A 430 -13.38 21.85 27.09
C ALA A 430 -12.80 23.17 26.55
N VAL A 431 -12.08 23.13 25.43
CA VAL A 431 -11.58 24.35 24.75
C VAL A 431 -12.74 25.18 24.21
N SER A 432 -13.77 24.57 23.66
CA SER A 432 -14.97 25.28 23.21
C SER A 432 -15.62 26.07 24.37
N ARG A 433 -15.74 25.42 25.54
CA ARG A 433 -16.22 26.13 26.74
C ARG A 433 -15.34 27.32 27.14
N LEU A 434 -14.01 27.12 27.12
CA LEU A 434 -13.04 28.18 27.43
C LEU A 434 -13.14 29.35 26.46
N VAL A 435 -13.33 29.05 25.16
CA VAL A 435 -13.53 30.10 24.14
C VAL A 435 -14.87 30.85 24.33
N MET A 436 -15.94 30.13 24.67
CA MET A 436 -17.24 30.78 24.93
C MET A 436 -17.25 31.63 26.19
N GLN A 437 -16.59 31.15 27.23
CA GLN A 437 -16.46 31.86 28.49
C GLN A 437 -15.13 31.53 29.12
N TRP A 438 -14.25 32.51 29.23
CA TRP A 438 -12.93 32.31 29.83
C TRP A 438 -13.05 31.99 31.32
N ASP A 439 -12.38 30.94 31.74
CA ASP A 439 -12.19 30.50 33.11
C ASP A 439 -10.71 30.18 33.34
N ASP A 440 -10.06 30.86 34.29
CA ASP A 440 -8.62 30.69 34.53
C ASP A 440 -8.24 29.27 35.00
N ARG A 441 -9.11 28.63 35.82
CA ARG A 441 -8.86 27.28 36.31
C ARG A 441 -8.98 26.25 35.16
N LEU A 442 -9.99 26.43 34.31
CA LEU A 442 -10.14 25.61 33.11
C LEU A 442 -8.94 25.82 32.18
N ALA A 443 -8.54 27.03 31.95
CA ALA A 443 -7.37 27.35 31.12
C ALA A 443 -6.10 26.68 31.64
N ASP A 444 -5.84 26.73 32.95
CA ASP A 444 -4.70 26.04 33.56
C ASP A 444 -4.78 24.52 33.47
N SER A 445 -5.97 23.95 33.58
CA SER A 445 -6.17 22.50 33.46
C SER A 445 -6.02 21.95 32.04
N LEU A 446 -6.13 22.84 31.05
CA LEU A 446 -6.04 22.51 29.64
C LEU A 446 -4.70 22.85 29.01
N ALA A 447 -3.96 23.82 29.62
CA ALA A 447 -2.77 24.39 29.02
C ALA A 447 -1.59 23.41 29.00
N ALA A 448 -0.93 23.30 27.81
CA ALA A 448 0.42 22.79 27.72
C ALA A 448 1.39 23.73 28.44
N VAL A 449 2.52 23.18 28.90
CA VAL A 449 3.58 24.00 29.55
C VAL A 449 3.97 25.20 28.66
N ASN A 450 4.04 25.03 27.37
CA ASN A 450 4.43 26.08 26.41
C ASN A 450 3.31 27.07 26.08
N LEU A 451 2.03 26.74 26.34
CA LEU A 451 0.91 27.59 25.89
C LEU A 451 1.00 29.04 26.42
N PHE A 452 1.39 29.18 27.69
CA PHE A 452 1.56 30.48 28.34
C PHE A 452 3.00 30.97 28.34
N LEU A 453 3.96 30.17 27.87
CA LEU A 453 5.33 30.60 27.62
C LEU A 453 5.44 31.40 26.31
N ASP A 454 4.75 30.97 25.26
CA ASP A 454 4.71 31.67 23.97
C ASP A 454 4.00 33.00 24.08
N ARG A 455 2.91 33.01 24.83
CA ARG A 455 2.05 34.20 25.02
C ARG A 455 1.37 34.09 26.40
N SER A 456 1.51 35.13 27.22
CA SER A 456 0.97 35.08 28.57
C SER A 456 -0.54 34.82 28.59
N ARG A 457 -1.03 34.25 29.70
CA ARG A 457 -2.46 33.98 29.92
C ARG A 457 -3.33 35.20 29.65
N ASP A 458 -2.97 36.35 30.23
CA ASP A 458 -3.75 37.59 30.10
C ASP A 458 -3.84 38.06 28.64
N ARG A 459 -2.75 37.92 27.89
CA ARG A 459 -2.78 38.24 26.44
C ARG A 459 -3.66 37.30 25.66
N ARG A 460 -3.62 35.99 25.94
CA ARG A 460 -4.49 34.99 25.25
C ARG A 460 -5.95 35.22 25.62
N LYS A 461 -6.25 35.50 26.88
CA LYS A 461 -7.58 35.87 27.35
C LYS A 461 -8.11 37.10 26.59
N ALA A 462 -7.33 38.17 26.61
CA ALA A 462 -7.71 39.43 25.93
C ALA A 462 -7.92 39.21 24.41
N GLU A 463 -7.11 38.39 23.76
CA GLU A 463 -7.23 38.07 22.34
C GLU A 463 -8.53 37.30 22.05
N ILE A 464 -8.87 36.30 22.85
CA ILE A 464 -10.11 35.52 22.71
C ILE A 464 -11.33 36.41 22.97
N GLU A 465 -11.29 37.25 24.01
CA GLU A 465 -12.35 38.18 24.34
C GLU A 465 -12.57 39.24 23.22
N LYS A 466 -11.47 39.72 22.63
CA LYS A 466 -11.53 40.62 21.45
C LYS A 466 -12.19 39.93 20.26
N LEU A 467 -11.77 38.76 19.90
CA LEU A 467 -12.36 37.99 18.79
C LEU A 467 -13.85 37.73 19.02
N ARG A 468 -14.23 37.35 20.23
CA ARG A 468 -15.65 37.18 20.60
C ARG A 468 -16.45 38.50 20.49
N ALA A 469 -15.87 39.61 20.90
CA ALA A 469 -16.53 40.93 20.76
C ALA A 469 -16.78 41.27 19.29
N GLU A 470 -15.89 40.91 18.40
CA GLU A 470 -16.02 41.11 16.95
C GLU A 470 -17.13 40.24 16.34
N VAL A 471 -17.18 38.94 16.67
CA VAL A 471 -18.11 37.98 16.05
C VAL A 471 -19.38 37.72 16.85
N GLY A 472 -19.47 38.21 18.07
CA GLY A 472 -20.59 38.00 19.00
C GLY A 472 -20.56 36.67 19.72
N PRO A 473 -21.61 36.35 20.52
CA PRO A 473 -21.74 35.06 21.19
C PRO A 473 -21.58 33.88 20.25
N CYS A 474 -20.80 32.87 20.69
CA CYS A 474 -20.51 31.65 19.91
C CYS A 474 -21.12 30.42 20.53
N ARG A 475 -21.30 29.38 19.72
CA ARG A 475 -21.75 28.02 20.12
C ARG A 475 -20.62 27.02 19.85
N ALA A 476 -20.62 25.88 20.55
CA ALA A 476 -19.53 24.90 20.52
C ALA A 476 -19.29 24.21 19.15
N GLY A 477 -20.23 24.29 18.22
CA GLY A 477 -20.18 23.51 16.97
C GLY A 477 -20.48 22.02 17.20
N THR A 478 -20.74 21.30 16.12
CA THR A 478 -21.26 19.90 16.18
C THR A 478 -20.14 18.82 16.15
N GLY A 479 -18.94 19.15 15.72
CA GLY A 479 -17.86 18.17 15.57
C GLY A 479 -16.53 18.82 15.19
N PHE A 480 -15.59 18.02 14.71
CA PHE A 480 -14.40 18.51 14.03
C PHE A 480 -14.72 18.72 12.54
N ASP A 481 -14.22 19.79 11.96
CA ASP A 481 -14.23 19.99 10.50
C ASP A 481 -13.12 19.16 9.85
N VAL A 482 -11.97 19.08 10.53
CA VAL A 482 -10.80 18.31 10.09
C VAL A 482 -10.20 17.57 11.28
N VAL A 483 -9.99 16.28 11.13
CA VAL A 483 -9.18 15.45 12.02
C VAL A 483 -7.92 15.05 11.25
N GLU A 484 -6.77 15.63 11.62
CA GLU A 484 -5.49 15.30 10.99
C GLU A 484 -4.95 13.95 11.47
N ASN A 485 -5.11 13.69 12.78
CA ASN A 485 -4.79 12.43 13.43
C ASN A 485 -5.50 12.35 14.79
N ALA A 486 -5.29 11.26 15.52
CA ALA A 486 -5.94 11.01 16.80
C ALA A 486 -5.74 12.10 17.88
N LEU A 487 -4.71 12.95 17.74
CA LEU A 487 -4.30 13.96 18.71
C LEU A 487 -4.35 15.40 18.18
N ARG A 488 -4.80 15.58 16.92
CA ARG A 488 -4.84 16.90 16.26
C ARG A 488 -6.09 17.05 15.42
N GLY A 489 -6.76 18.19 15.57
CA GLY A 489 -7.95 18.52 14.79
C GLY A 489 -8.31 20.00 14.82
N GLN A 490 -9.25 20.35 13.97
CA GLN A 490 -9.78 21.71 13.83
C GLN A 490 -11.30 21.67 13.77
N TRP A 491 -11.95 22.68 14.32
CA TRP A 491 -13.40 22.85 14.23
C TRP A 491 -13.78 24.31 14.15
N THR A 492 -14.97 24.57 13.66
CA THR A 492 -15.57 25.88 13.57
C THR A 492 -16.63 26.04 14.65
N MET A 493 -16.55 27.14 15.39
CA MET A 493 -17.56 27.57 16.34
C MET A 493 -18.41 28.65 15.67
N PRO A 494 -19.69 28.38 15.35
CA PRO A 494 -20.57 29.40 14.78
C PRO A 494 -20.90 30.49 15.82
N CYS A 495 -20.89 31.74 15.40
CA CYS A 495 -21.16 32.92 16.23
C CYS A 495 -22.21 33.80 15.56
N ASP A 496 -22.76 34.77 16.28
CA ASP A 496 -23.89 35.61 15.78
C ASP A 496 -23.51 36.44 14.54
N ARG A 497 -22.26 36.92 14.45
CA ARG A 497 -21.78 37.78 13.36
C ARG A 497 -20.60 37.15 12.58
N GLY A 498 -20.47 35.80 12.62
CA GLY A 498 -19.39 35.10 11.95
C GLY A 498 -19.08 33.74 12.55
N ALA A 499 -17.80 33.34 12.52
CA ALA A 499 -17.36 32.08 13.09
C ALA A 499 -15.92 32.17 13.60
N LEU A 500 -15.59 31.39 14.61
CA LEU A 500 -14.21 31.19 15.08
C LEU A 500 -13.72 29.81 14.65
N ARG A 501 -12.57 29.74 13.97
CA ARG A 501 -11.89 28.50 13.70
C ARG A 501 -10.92 28.22 14.84
N VAL A 502 -11.02 27.04 15.43
CA VAL A 502 -10.18 26.58 16.54
C VAL A 502 -9.38 25.37 16.12
N SER A 503 -8.08 25.39 16.36
CA SER A 503 -7.18 24.26 16.14
C SER A 503 -6.60 23.77 17.46
N ILE A 504 -6.49 22.47 17.62
CA ILE A 504 -5.90 21.84 18.82
C ILE A 504 -4.86 20.82 18.42
N THR A 505 -3.75 20.80 19.14
CA THR A 505 -2.75 19.72 19.12
C THR A 505 -2.50 19.33 20.57
N LEU A 506 -2.68 18.05 20.89
CA LEU A 506 -2.38 17.53 22.22
C LEU A 506 -0.86 17.37 22.42
N ALA A 507 -0.38 17.54 23.64
CA ALA A 507 1.02 17.35 23.96
C ALA A 507 1.44 15.87 23.90
N PRO A 508 2.72 15.58 23.61
CA PRO A 508 3.25 14.20 23.54
C PRO A 508 3.59 13.66 24.95
N THR A 509 2.70 13.88 25.92
CA THR A 509 2.86 13.45 27.32
C THR A 509 1.68 12.58 27.73
N ALA A 510 1.85 11.73 28.72
CA ALA A 510 0.78 10.94 29.31
C ALA A 510 0.46 11.43 30.72
N PRO A 511 -0.82 11.80 31.03
CA PRO A 511 -1.94 11.89 30.08
C PRO A 511 -1.78 13.07 29.11
N ALA A 512 -2.26 12.88 27.88
CA ALA A 512 -2.20 13.90 26.83
C ALA A 512 -3.27 14.97 27.00
#